data_d8f1b34f1086b0ba38a473c47b3872c6
#
_entry.id   d8f1b34f1086b0ba38a473c47b3872c6
#
_cell.length_a   1.000
_cell.length_b   1.000
_cell.length_c   1.000
_cell.angle_alpha   90.00
_cell.angle_beta   90.00
_cell.angle_gamma   90.00
#
_symmetry.space_group_name_H-M   'P 1'
#
loop_
_entity.id
_entity.type
_entity.pdbx_description
1 polymer ?
#
loop_
_entity_poly.entity_id
_entity_poly.type
_entity_poly.pdbx_seq_one_letter_code
_entity_poly.pdbx_strand_id
1 'polypeptide(L)'
;MIKDLIHDPIFLAGKSEVATKEDLQVAKDLLDTLMAHRESCVGMAANMIGVRKRIIAFLDESGRAPTYTVMLNPQIVARSGIYETEEGCLSLLGGPRKCKRYKTIKVQFQTLEMKTHTKNFTGWTAQIIQHEIDHCNGVLI
;
A
#
# COMPACT_ATOMS: atom_id res chain seq x y z
N MET A 1 7.65 -6.07 14.46
CA MET A 1 6.72 -7.03 15.12
C MET A 1 5.55 -7.35 14.21
N ILE A 2 5.25 -8.61 14.04
CA ILE A 2 4.11 -9.05 13.25
C ILE A 2 2.82 -8.69 13.97
N LYS A 3 1.87 -8.05 13.26
CA LYS A 3 0.58 -7.62 13.81
C LYS A 3 -0.57 -8.42 13.21
N ASP A 4 -1.66 -8.51 13.95
CA ASP A 4 -2.89 -9.12 13.45
C ASP A 4 -3.55 -8.22 12.41
N LEU A 5 -4.17 -8.83 11.40
CA LEU A 5 -4.88 -8.10 10.35
C LEU A 5 -6.25 -7.63 10.86
N ILE A 6 -6.60 -6.40 10.53
CA ILE A 6 -7.90 -5.82 10.81
C ILE A 6 -8.86 -6.20 9.68
N HIS A 7 -10.08 -6.61 10.05
CA HIS A 7 -11.14 -6.95 9.09
C HIS A 7 -12.39 -6.07 9.26
N ASP A 8 -12.40 -5.13 10.20
CA ASP A 8 -13.53 -4.24 10.45
C ASP A 8 -13.68 -3.23 9.30
N PRO A 9 -14.76 -3.32 8.49
CA PRO A 9 -14.94 -2.40 7.38
C PRO A 9 -15.08 -0.94 7.81
N ILE A 10 -15.68 -0.68 8.99
CA ILE A 10 -15.82 0.67 9.51
C ILE A 10 -14.47 1.29 9.80
N PHE A 11 -13.57 0.54 10.44
CA PHE A 11 -12.20 1.00 10.67
C PHE A 11 -11.44 1.24 9.36
N LEU A 12 -11.53 0.29 8.43
CA LEU A 12 -10.80 0.33 7.15
C LEU A 12 -11.32 1.45 6.23
N ALA A 13 -12.57 1.89 6.39
CA ALA A 13 -13.14 2.99 5.62
C ALA A 13 -12.71 4.37 6.11
N GLY A 14 -11.98 4.45 7.23
CA GLY A 14 -11.43 5.71 7.73
C GLY A 14 -10.22 6.16 6.93
N LYS A 15 -10.12 7.47 6.67
CA LYS A 15 -8.93 8.03 6.01
C LYS A 15 -7.75 8.02 6.96
N SER A 16 -6.59 7.70 6.42
CA SER A 16 -5.34 7.70 7.17
C SER A 16 -4.73 9.10 7.22
N GLU A 17 -4.08 9.41 8.33
CA GLU A 17 -3.40 10.69 8.55
C GLU A 17 -1.97 10.65 8.03
N VAL A 18 -1.36 11.82 7.89
CA VAL A 18 0.04 11.96 7.50
C VAL A 18 0.94 11.24 8.51
N ALA A 19 1.87 10.46 8.00
CA ALA A 19 2.88 9.77 8.80
C ALA A 19 4.08 10.71 9.05
N THR A 20 4.71 10.55 10.21
CA THR A 20 5.89 11.31 10.62
C THR A 20 7.01 10.36 11.03
N LYS A 21 8.16 10.90 11.40
CA LYS A 21 9.27 10.10 11.92
C LYS A 21 8.91 9.28 13.17
N GLU A 22 7.87 9.70 13.89
CA GLU A 22 7.37 8.97 15.07
C GLU A 22 6.65 7.68 14.68
N ASP A 23 6.29 7.53 13.42
CA ASP A 23 5.58 6.36 12.89
C ASP A 23 6.53 5.32 12.27
N LEU A 24 7.85 5.47 12.41
CA LEU A 24 8.82 4.53 11.81
C LEU A 24 8.68 3.11 12.37
N GLN A 25 8.30 2.96 13.64
CA GLN A 25 8.05 1.63 14.18
C GLN A 25 6.84 0.97 13.53
N VAL A 26 5.80 1.75 13.22
CA VAL A 26 4.62 1.26 12.48
C VAL A 26 5.05 0.77 11.08
N ALA A 27 5.94 1.50 10.42
CA ALA A 27 6.47 1.10 9.12
C ALA A 27 7.21 -0.25 9.19
N LYS A 28 8.00 -0.45 10.24
CA LYS A 28 8.71 -1.73 10.46
C LYS A 28 7.73 -2.87 10.76
N ASP A 29 6.73 -2.63 11.59
CA ASP A 29 5.71 -3.61 11.94
C ASP A 29 4.90 -4.00 10.69
N LEU A 30 4.60 -3.03 9.83
CA LEU A 30 3.90 -3.28 8.58
C LEU A 30 4.72 -4.18 7.65
N LEU A 31 6.01 -3.89 7.51
CA LEU A 31 6.91 -4.70 6.70
C LEU A 31 7.01 -6.12 7.25
N ASP A 32 7.17 -6.27 8.55
CA ASP A 32 7.24 -7.59 9.20
C ASP A 32 5.96 -8.39 8.95
N THR A 33 4.80 -7.74 9.05
CA THR A 33 3.50 -8.38 8.82
C THR A 33 3.33 -8.79 7.36
N LEU A 34 3.73 -7.92 6.42
CA LEU A 34 3.69 -8.25 5.00
C LEU A 34 4.56 -9.45 4.68
N MET A 35 5.79 -9.49 5.21
CA MET A 35 6.72 -10.59 4.97
C MET A 35 6.21 -11.90 5.57
N ALA A 36 5.50 -11.85 6.70
CA ALA A 36 4.87 -13.03 7.30
C ALA A 36 3.74 -13.59 6.42
N HIS A 37 3.14 -12.76 5.57
CA HIS A 37 2.06 -13.14 4.65
C HIS A 37 2.52 -13.20 3.19
N ARG A 38 3.83 -13.29 2.94
CA ARG A 38 4.41 -13.18 1.58
C ARG A 38 3.89 -14.20 0.58
N GLU A 39 3.39 -15.34 1.03
CA GLU A 39 2.86 -16.37 0.14
C GLU A 39 1.48 -16.03 -0.42
N SER A 40 0.75 -15.12 0.21
CA SER A 40 -0.62 -14.77 -0.15
C SER A 40 -0.84 -13.27 -0.35
N CYS A 41 0.18 -12.44 -0.10
CA CYS A 41 0.03 -10.99 -0.12
C CYS A 41 1.30 -10.32 -0.63
N VAL A 42 1.13 -9.33 -1.51
CA VAL A 42 2.24 -8.57 -2.12
C VAL A 42 2.27 -7.11 -1.69
N GLY A 43 1.29 -6.65 -0.91
CA GLY A 43 1.24 -5.28 -0.41
C GLY A 43 0.29 -5.15 0.77
N MET A 44 0.55 -4.14 1.60
CA MET A 44 -0.26 -3.78 2.76
C MET A 44 -0.21 -2.30 3.01
N ALA A 45 -1.30 -1.76 3.60
CA ALA A 45 -1.33 -0.41 4.15
C ALA A 45 -1.45 -0.49 5.67
N ALA A 46 -1.00 0.55 6.36
CA ALA A 46 -0.93 0.54 7.83
C ALA A 46 -2.28 0.37 8.52
N ASN A 47 -3.39 0.81 7.89
CA ASN A 47 -4.71 0.58 8.48
C ASN A 47 -5.06 -0.91 8.60
N MET A 48 -4.45 -1.77 7.79
CA MET A 48 -4.65 -3.22 7.87
C MET A 48 -4.07 -3.83 9.15
N ILE A 49 -3.14 -3.12 9.81
CA ILE A 49 -2.59 -3.52 11.10
C ILE A 49 -3.05 -2.61 12.25
N GLY A 50 -4.15 -1.88 12.04
CA GLY A 50 -4.78 -1.09 13.09
C GLY A 50 -4.27 0.33 13.27
N VAL A 51 -3.51 0.86 12.34
CA VAL A 51 -2.94 2.22 12.44
C VAL A 51 -3.33 3.05 11.21
N ARG A 52 -4.12 4.11 11.42
CA ARG A 52 -4.55 5.00 10.33
C ARG A 52 -3.49 6.06 10.05
N LYS A 53 -2.35 5.61 9.50
CA LYS A 53 -1.27 6.47 9.02
C LYS A 53 -0.96 6.12 7.56
N ARG A 54 -0.60 7.11 6.78
CA ARG A 54 -0.33 6.94 5.35
C ARG A 54 1.02 6.27 5.13
N ILE A 55 1.05 4.96 5.36
CA ILE A 55 2.22 4.11 5.19
C ILE A 55 1.79 2.89 4.40
N ILE A 56 2.52 2.55 3.36
CA ILE A 56 2.33 1.31 2.59
C ILE A 56 3.63 0.54 2.51
N ALA A 57 3.51 -0.78 2.37
CA ALA A 57 4.62 -1.68 2.10
C ALA A 57 4.21 -2.61 0.96
N PHE A 58 5.13 -2.91 0.08
CA PHE A 58 4.83 -3.76 -1.09
C PHE A 58 6.08 -4.41 -1.63
N LEU A 59 5.88 -5.48 -2.41
CA LEU A 59 6.94 -6.14 -3.15
C LEU A 59 7.14 -5.39 -4.47
N ASP A 60 8.30 -4.75 -4.61
CA ASP A 60 8.67 -4.02 -5.83
C ASP A 60 9.43 -4.96 -6.76
N GLU A 61 8.83 -5.28 -7.89
CA GLU A 61 9.41 -6.15 -8.92
C GLU A 61 9.89 -5.37 -10.14
N SER A 62 9.97 -4.03 -10.05
CA SER A 62 10.39 -3.17 -11.16
C SER A 62 11.89 -3.15 -11.40
N GLY A 63 12.70 -3.61 -10.44
CA GLY A 63 14.14 -3.69 -10.55
C GLY A 63 14.64 -5.07 -10.99
N ARG A 64 15.96 -5.29 -10.89
CA ARG A 64 16.60 -6.57 -11.26
C ARG A 64 16.17 -7.73 -10.38
N ALA A 65 15.94 -7.45 -9.09
CA ALA A 65 15.47 -8.43 -8.13
C ALA A 65 14.30 -7.85 -7.35
N PRO A 66 13.32 -8.69 -6.96
CA PRO A 66 12.23 -8.24 -6.11
C PRO A 66 12.76 -7.71 -4.78
N THR A 67 12.23 -6.57 -4.34
CA THR A 67 12.58 -5.95 -3.06
C THR A 67 11.32 -5.50 -2.34
N TYR A 68 11.29 -5.68 -1.01
CA TYR A 68 10.22 -5.10 -0.20
C TYR A 68 10.52 -3.63 0.06
N THR A 69 9.57 -2.79 -0.25
CA THR A 69 9.71 -1.33 -0.20
C THR A 69 8.63 -0.75 0.70
N VAL A 70 9.00 0.24 1.51
CA VAL A 70 8.07 1.00 2.36
C VAL A 70 8.02 2.44 1.85
N MET A 71 6.80 2.98 1.75
CA MET A 71 6.57 4.38 1.42
C MET A 71 5.76 5.05 2.52
N LEU A 72 6.21 6.21 3.00
CA LEU A 72 5.45 7.08 3.86
C LEU A 72 4.83 8.19 3.01
N ASN A 73 3.58 8.52 3.32
CA ASN A 73 2.84 9.59 2.65
C ASN A 73 2.86 9.50 1.13
N PRO A 74 2.55 8.31 0.55
CA PRO A 74 2.54 8.17 -0.90
C PRO A 74 1.41 8.97 -1.52
N GLN A 75 1.70 9.64 -2.63
CA GLN A 75 0.75 10.43 -3.37
C GLN A 75 0.96 10.23 -4.87
N ILE A 76 -0.09 9.89 -5.58
CA ILE A 76 -0.05 9.77 -7.04
C ILE A 76 -0.14 11.18 -7.61
N VAL A 77 0.93 11.63 -8.29
CA VAL A 77 1.02 12.98 -8.87
C VAL A 77 0.78 13.00 -10.38
N ALA A 78 0.84 11.86 -11.03
CA ALA A 78 0.48 11.70 -12.44
C ALA A 78 0.09 10.25 -12.71
N ARG A 79 -0.79 10.04 -13.70
CA ARG A 79 -1.29 8.71 -14.05
C ARG A 79 -1.77 8.69 -15.49
N SER A 80 -1.68 7.50 -16.12
CA SER A 80 -2.15 7.31 -17.49
C SER A 80 -2.48 5.85 -17.76
N GLY A 81 -3.34 5.63 -18.76
CA GLY A 81 -3.69 4.28 -19.21
C GLY A 81 -4.66 3.54 -18.31
N ILE A 82 -5.90 4.05 -18.19
CA ILE A 82 -6.92 3.41 -17.35
C ILE A 82 -7.32 2.03 -17.89
N TYR A 83 -7.53 1.07 -17.00
CA TYR A 83 -8.05 -0.26 -17.32
C TYR A 83 -8.89 -0.80 -16.16
N GLU A 84 -9.72 -1.80 -16.44
CA GLU A 84 -10.53 -2.47 -15.44
C GLU A 84 -9.90 -3.81 -15.05
N THR A 85 -9.99 -4.15 -13.77
CA THR A 85 -9.44 -5.39 -13.22
C THR A 85 -10.21 -5.81 -11.98
N GLU A 86 -9.84 -6.94 -11.40
CA GLU A 86 -10.36 -7.40 -10.12
C GLU A 86 -9.20 -7.59 -9.15
N GLU A 87 -9.41 -7.22 -7.90
CA GLU A 87 -8.40 -7.30 -6.85
C GLU A 87 -8.99 -7.85 -5.56
N GLY A 88 -8.18 -8.60 -4.80
CA GLY A 88 -8.52 -9.07 -3.48
C GLY A 88 -7.61 -8.44 -2.42
N CYS A 89 -8.07 -8.49 -1.16
CA CYS A 89 -7.31 -7.99 -0.03
C CYS A 89 -7.51 -8.92 1.17
N LEU A 90 -6.43 -9.21 1.92
CA LEU A 90 -6.50 -10.08 3.10
C LEU A 90 -7.40 -9.50 4.19
N SER A 91 -7.47 -8.16 4.32
CA SER A 91 -8.33 -7.50 5.29
C SER A 91 -9.79 -7.43 4.88
N LEU A 92 -10.11 -7.56 3.58
CA LEU A 92 -11.47 -7.47 3.07
C LEU A 92 -11.95 -8.86 2.65
N LEU A 93 -12.86 -9.41 3.42
CA LEU A 93 -13.45 -10.72 3.16
C LEU A 93 -14.53 -10.61 2.09
N GLY A 94 -14.84 -11.72 1.42
CA GLY A 94 -15.88 -11.78 0.40
C GLY A 94 -15.37 -11.88 -1.05
N GLY A 95 -14.06 -12.10 -1.22
CA GLY A 95 -13.45 -12.36 -2.53
C GLY A 95 -13.08 -11.10 -3.30
N PRO A 96 -12.60 -11.27 -4.55
CA PRO A 96 -12.14 -10.16 -5.39
C PRO A 96 -13.25 -9.16 -5.71
N ARG A 97 -12.85 -7.89 -5.86
CA ARG A 97 -13.73 -6.78 -6.22
C ARG A 97 -13.25 -6.12 -7.50
N LYS A 98 -14.19 -5.67 -8.33
CA LYS A 98 -13.87 -4.94 -9.55
C LYS A 98 -13.36 -3.55 -9.20
N CYS A 99 -12.35 -3.08 -9.92
CA CYS A 99 -11.80 -1.74 -9.75
C CYS A 99 -11.16 -1.24 -11.04
N LYS A 100 -10.90 0.05 -11.09
CA LYS A 100 -10.17 0.69 -12.17
C LYS A 100 -8.77 1.05 -11.70
N ARG A 101 -7.78 0.81 -12.57
CA ARG A 101 -6.38 1.10 -12.28
C ARG A 101 -5.74 1.81 -13.46
N TYR A 102 -4.58 2.38 -13.24
CA TYR A 102 -3.79 3.02 -14.29
C TYR A 102 -2.53 2.20 -14.57
N LYS A 103 -2.18 2.09 -15.86
CA LYS A 103 -1.01 1.30 -16.29
C LYS A 103 0.31 1.93 -15.84
N THR A 104 0.34 3.26 -15.77
CA THR A 104 1.54 4.02 -15.37
C THR A 104 1.14 5.07 -14.34
N ILE A 105 1.92 5.18 -13.29
CA ILE A 105 1.75 6.19 -12.24
C ILE A 105 3.09 6.82 -11.90
N LYS A 106 3.04 8.08 -11.46
CA LYS A 106 4.16 8.77 -10.84
C LYS A 106 3.79 9.01 -9.38
N VAL A 107 4.61 8.54 -8.48
CA VAL A 107 4.35 8.60 -7.03
C VAL A 107 5.40 9.47 -6.35
N GLN A 108 4.93 10.44 -5.57
CA GLN A 108 5.77 11.18 -4.64
C GLN A 108 5.58 10.56 -3.25
N PHE A 109 6.66 10.25 -2.57
CA PHE A 109 6.62 9.59 -1.28
C PHE A 109 7.84 9.94 -0.44
N GLN A 110 7.80 9.59 0.85
CA GLN A 110 8.94 9.72 1.74
C GLN A 110 9.52 8.34 2.07
N THR A 111 10.85 8.30 2.16
CA THR A 111 11.57 7.10 2.59
C THR A 111 11.59 7.00 4.11
N LEU A 112 12.16 5.92 4.65
CA LEU A 112 12.34 5.74 6.10
C LEU A 112 13.26 6.81 6.72
N GLU A 113 14.09 7.47 5.91
CA GLU A 113 14.92 8.61 6.33
C GLU A 113 14.18 9.93 6.20
N MET A 114 12.87 9.90 5.91
CA MET A 114 12.00 11.08 5.73
C MET A 114 12.43 11.96 4.55
N LYS A 115 13.10 11.36 3.56
CA LYS A 115 13.48 12.07 2.34
C LYS A 115 12.40 11.89 1.28
N THR A 116 12.05 12.97 0.60
CA THR A 116 11.05 12.95 -0.47
C THR A 116 11.65 12.48 -1.78
N HIS A 117 11.03 11.50 -2.40
CA HIS A 117 11.37 10.99 -3.72
C HIS A 117 10.15 10.99 -4.62
N THR A 118 10.40 11.07 -5.92
CA THR A 118 9.36 10.90 -6.94
C THR A 118 9.82 9.84 -7.93
N LYS A 119 8.98 8.86 -8.19
CA LYS A 119 9.35 7.71 -9.03
C LYS A 119 8.17 7.25 -9.88
N ASN A 120 8.45 6.78 -11.09
CA ASN A 120 7.46 6.19 -11.99
C ASN A 120 7.38 4.68 -11.76
N PHE A 121 6.16 4.16 -11.83
CA PHE A 121 5.89 2.71 -11.76
C PHE A 121 4.92 2.33 -12.86
N THR A 122 5.05 1.12 -13.38
CA THR A 122 4.18 0.57 -14.43
C THR A 122 3.74 -0.83 -14.07
N GLY A 123 2.70 -1.31 -14.75
CA GLY A 123 2.27 -2.71 -14.70
C GLY A 123 1.83 -3.15 -13.30
N TRP A 124 2.26 -4.35 -12.93
CA TRP A 124 1.84 -5.00 -11.68
C TRP A 124 2.26 -4.21 -10.44
N THR A 125 3.48 -3.71 -10.40
CA THR A 125 3.95 -2.90 -9.26
C THR A 125 3.11 -1.63 -9.10
N ALA A 126 2.77 -0.96 -10.21
CA ALA A 126 1.89 0.21 -10.18
C ALA A 126 0.49 -0.15 -9.67
N GLN A 127 -0.03 -1.31 -10.04
CA GLN A 127 -1.33 -1.79 -9.57
C GLN A 127 -1.33 -2.01 -8.06
N ILE A 128 -0.30 -2.65 -7.52
CA ILE A 128 -0.15 -2.89 -6.08
C ILE A 128 -0.12 -1.57 -5.32
N ILE A 129 0.69 -0.60 -5.77
CA ILE A 129 0.81 0.70 -5.11
C ILE A 129 -0.54 1.44 -5.08
N GLN A 130 -1.28 1.44 -6.18
CA GLN A 130 -2.60 2.07 -6.26
C GLN A 130 -3.58 1.45 -5.27
N HIS A 131 -3.59 0.12 -5.18
CA HIS A 131 -4.43 -0.61 -4.24
C HIS A 131 -4.14 -0.18 -2.79
N GLU A 132 -2.87 -0.13 -2.40
CA GLU A 132 -2.49 0.25 -1.04
C GLU A 132 -2.76 1.73 -0.74
N ILE A 133 -2.58 2.62 -1.71
CA ILE A 133 -2.94 4.04 -1.55
C ILE A 133 -4.45 4.20 -1.36
N ASP A 134 -5.26 3.41 -2.06
CA ASP A 134 -6.72 3.40 -1.85
C ASP A 134 -7.06 3.07 -0.40
N HIS A 135 -6.37 2.11 0.21
CA HIS A 135 -6.57 1.82 1.64
C HIS A 135 -6.24 3.01 2.52
N CYS A 136 -5.18 3.76 2.21
CA CYS A 136 -4.87 5.00 2.93
C CYS A 136 -6.00 6.04 2.82
N ASN A 137 -6.76 6.02 1.74
CA ASN A 137 -7.88 6.92 1.51
C ASN A 137 -9.21 6.37 2.01
N GLY A 138 -9.20 5.21 2.66
CA GLY A 138 -10.40 4.56 3.18
C GLY A 138 -11.25 3.87 2.13
N VAL A 139 -10.70 3.59 0.96
CA VAL A 139 -11.41 2.89 -0.12
C VAL A 139 -11.32 1.39 0.12
N LEU A 140 -12.46 0.72 0.14
CA LEU A 140 -12.56 -0.73 0.38
C LEU A 140 -12.52 -1.48 -0.96
N ILE A 141 -11.34 -1.94 -1.30
CA ILE A 141 -11.08 -2.72 -2.52
C ILE A 141 -10.58 -4.10 -2.15
#